data_c11cf2708f049dc30a4d4152e57a41d6
#
_entry.id   c11cf2708f049dc30a4d4152e57a41d6
#
_cell.length_a   1.000
_cell.length_b   1.000
_cell.length_c   1.000
_cell.angle_alpha   90.00
_cell.angle_beta   90.00
_cell.angle_gamma   90.00
#
_symmetry.space_group_name_H-M   'P 1'
#
loop_
_entity.id
_entity.type
_entity.pdbx_description
1 polymer ?
#
loop_
_entity_poly.entity_id
_entity_poly.type
_entity_poly.pdbx_seq_one_letter_code
_entity_poly.pdbx_strand_id
1 'polypeptide(L)'
;MYLYIYWQSKKQPVTSRSSAEAEIYALDSTVASARYLNWKREEFKNKVTWPMIVYVDNNQAKSFCKDLNVNSKLRTTFNMKERWIKELRDKNIVDIQHIDTKINPADILTKPHNASRFVHLLALCNPINIVT
;
A
#
# COMPACT_ATOMS: atom_id res chain seq x y z
N MET A 1 -19.40 -3.47 5.66
CA MET A 1 -18.86 -4.75 5.15
C MET A 1 -17.64 -4.45 4.30
N TYR A 2 -16.50 -4.93 4.71
CA TYR A 2 -15.27 -4.81 3.94
C TYR A 2 -15.07 -6.10 3.14
N LEU A 3 -14.98 -6.02 1.82
CA LEU A 3 -14.71 -7.14 0.95
C LEU A 3 -13.32 -6.98 0.33
N TYR A 4 -12.45 -7.97 0.55
CA TYR A 4 -11.16 -8.02 -0.12
C TYR A 4 -11.37 -8.51 -1.55
N ILE A 5 -11.12 -7.64 -2.53
CA ILE A 5 -11.33 -7.92 -3.95
C ILE A 5 -10.05 -8.21 -4.70
N TYR A 6 -8.90 -7.90 -4.09
CA TYR A 6 -7.60 -8.13 -4.71
C TYR A 6 -6.50 -8.27 -3.66
N TRP A 7 -5.60 -9.21 -3.88
CA TRP A 7 -4.38 -9.39 -3.09
C TRP A 7 -3.26 -9.89 -3.97
N GLN A 8 -2.03 -9.56 -3.62
CA GLN A 8 -0.85 -9.98 -4.36
C GLN A 8 0.36 -10.13 -3.43
N SER A 9 1.12 -11.19 -3.67
CA SER A 9 2.48 -11.36 -3.15
C SER A 9 3.36 -11.77 -4.32
N LYS A 10 4.37 -10.97 -4.63
CA LYS A 10 5.30 -11.26 -5.73
C LYS A 10 6.70 -10.77 -5.39
N LYS A 11 7.71 -11.47 -5.95
CA LYS A 11 9.09 -11.02 -5.91
C LYS A 11 9.22 -9.75 -6.76
N GLN A 12 9.92 -8.75 -6.23
CA GLN A 12 10.20 -7.53 -7.00
C GLN A 12 11.11 -7.86 -8.20
N PRO A 13 10.86 -7.25 -9.37
CA PRO A 13 11.64 -7.52 -10.59
C PRO A 13 13.07 -6.95 -10.53
N VAL A 14 13.30 -5.99 -9.63
CA VAL A 14 14.58 -5.30 -9.47
C VAL A 14 15.09 -5.50 -8.05
N THR A 15 16.39 -5.77 -7.90
CA THR A 15 17.03 -5.81 -6.58
C THR A 15 17.08 -4.41 -6.01
N SER A 16 16.41 -4.20 -4.88
CA SER A 16 16.47 -2.93 -4.17
C SER A 16 17.81 -2.79 -3.45
N ARG A 17 18.34 -1.58 -3.43
CA ARG A 17 19.60 -1.24 -2.74
C ARG A 17 19.40 -0.94 -1.26
N SER A 18 18.16 -0.73 -0.85
CA SER A 18 17.79 -0.45 0.54
C SER A 18 16.36 -0.89 0.82
N SER A 19 16.01 -1.05 2.10
CA SER A 19 14.63 -1.30 2.52
C SER A 19 13.68 -0.17 2.10
N ALA A 20 14.15 1.09 2.14
CA ALA A 20 13.38 2.24 1.67
C ALA A 20 12.99 2.14 0.20
N GLU A 21 13.93 1.74 -0.64
CA GLU A 21 13.68 1.55 -2.06
C GLU A 21 12.67 0.42 -2.32
N ALA A 22 12.80 -0.68 -1.57
CA ALA A 22 11.85 -1.79 -1.65
C ALA A 22 10.42 -1.36 -1.29
N GLU A 23 10.27 -0.55 -0.25
CA GLU A 23 8.96 -0.01 0.17
C GLU A 23 8.34 0.92 -0.88
N ILE A 24 9.15 1.76 -1.52
CA ILE A 24 8.66 2.63 -2.61
C ILE A 24 8.16 1.80 -3.79
N TYR A 25 8.86 0.75 -4.18
CA TYR A 25 8.41 -0.16 -5.23
C TYR A 25 7.08 -0.84 -4.88
N ALA A 26 6.94 -1.28 -3.63
CA ALA A 26 5.71 -1.88 -3.13
C ALA A 26 4.55 -0.87 -3.14
N LEU A 27 4.80 0.34 -2.66
CA LEU A 27 3.82 1.43 -2.62
C LEU A 27 3.38 1.85 -4.04
N ASP A 28 4.30 2.04 -4.96
CA ASP A 28 4.05 2.35 -6.36
C ASP A 28 3.13 1.30 -7.01
N SER A 29 3.44 0.02 -6.83
CA SER A 29 2.62 -1.08 -7.33
C SER A 29 1.22 -1.11 -6.70
N THR A 30 1.12 -0.84 -5.40
CA THR A 30 -0.15 -0.80 -4.67
C THR A 30 -1.03 0.34 -5.16
N VAL A 31 -0.48 1.53 -5.27
CA VAL A 31 -1.20 2.72 -5.76
C VAL A 31 -1.69 2.52 -7.19
N ALA A 32 -0.85 1.97 -8.07
CA ALA A 32 -1.23 1.68 -9.45
C ALA A 32 -2.39 0.67 -9.52
N SER A 33 -2.34 -0.41 -8.75
CA SER A 33 -3.40 -1.41 -8.68
C SER A 33 -4.71 -0.83 -8.11
N ALA A 34 -4.62 -0.03 -7.06
CA ALA A 34 -5.79 0.61 -6.44
C ALA A 34 -6.47 1.59 -7.39
N ARG A 35 -5.69 2.39 -8.15
CA ARG A 35 -6.23 3.28 -9.18
C ARG A 35 -6.97 2.52 -10.27
N TYR A 36 -6.36 1.44 -10.76
CA TYR A 36 -7.00 0.59 -11.77
C TYR A 36 -8.33 0.01 -11.28
N LEU A 37 -8.38 -0.49 -10.05
CA LEU A 37 -9.59 -1.03 -9.45
C LEU A 37 -10.66 0.05 -9.27
N ASN A 38 -10.29 1.24 -8.83
CA ASN A 38 -11.23 2.35 -8.71
C ASN A 38 -11.78 2.80 -10.06
N TRP A 39 -10.93 2.89 -11.07
CA TRP A 39 -11.38 3.18 -12.43
C TRP A 39 -12.39 2.13 -12.92
N LYS A 40 -12.13 0.84 -12.72
CA LYS A 40 -13.08 -0.23 -13.04
C LYS A 40 -14.40 -0.11 -12.27
N ARG A 41 -14.34 0.26 -11.00
CA ARG A 41 -15.55 0.50 -10.20
C ARG A 41 -16.39 1.65 -10.76
N GLU A 42 -15.76 2.73 -11.23
CA GLU A 42 -16.45 3.85 -11.88
C GLU A 42 -17.12 3.41 -13.20
N GLU A 43 -16.45 2.60 -14.01
CA GLU A 43 -17.05 2.04 -15.23
C GLU A 43 -18.32 1.24 -14.93
N PHE A 44 -18.35 0.50 -13.83
CA PHE A 44 -19.56 -0.23 -13.36
C PHE A 44 -20.55 0.66 -12.61
N LYS A 45 -20.40 1.99 -12.67
CA LYS A 45 -21.24 2.98 -11.98
C LYS A 45 -21.30 2.80 -10.47
N ASN A 46 -20.31 2.18 -9.88
CA ASN A 46 -20.17 2.07 -8.43
C ASN A 46 -19.60 3.37 -7.87
N LYS A 47 -20.12 3.79 -6.73
CA LYS A 47 -19.61 4.98 -6.04
C LYS A 47 -18.17 4.73 -5.56
N VAL A 48 -17.26 5.62 -5.95
CA VAL A 48 -15.86 5.63 -5.51
C VAL A 48 -15.61 6.85 -4.64
N THR A 49 -14.88 6.68 -3.56
CA THR A 49 -14.50 7.75 -2.64
C THR A 49 -13.05 8.16 -2.89
N TRP A 50 -12.82 9.45 -2.98
CA TRP A 50 -11.49 10.05 -3.11
C TRP A 50 -11.16 10.89 -1.88
N PRO A 51 -9.90 10.95 -1.44
CA PRO A 51 -8.75 10.18 -1.93
C PRO A 51 -8.85 8.68 -1.58
N MET A 52 -8.14 7.85 -2.35
CA MET A 52 -7.94 6.45 -1.97
C MET A 52 -6.99 6.39 -0.78
N ILE A 53 -7.38 5.70 0.28
CA ILE A 53 -6.51 5.50 1.44
C ILE A 53 -5.63 4.28 1.20
N VAL A 54 -4.31 4.46 1.31
CA VAL A 54 -3.31 3.40 1.23
C VAL A 54 -2.59 3.30 2.56
N TYR A 55 -2.70 2.16 3.21
CA TYR A 55 -2.04 1.91 4.49
C TYR A 55 -0.66 1.29 4.29
N VAL A 56 0.32 1.76 5.05
CA VAL A 56 1.68 1.22 5.11
C VAL A 56 2.13 1.09 6.56
N ASP A 57 2.81 0.01 6.88
CA ASP A 57 3.24 -0.30 8.25
C ASP A 57 4.67 0.16 8.57
N ASN A 58 5.38 0.67 7.58
CA ASN A 58 6.73 1.15 7.75
C ASN A 58 6.75 2.61 8.24
N ASN A 59 7.67 2.93 9.17
CA ASN A 59 7.90 4.30 9.64
C ASN A 59 8.32 5.27 8.53
N GLN A 60 8.81 4.78 7.42
CA GLN A 60 9.10 5.58 6.23
C GLN A 60 7.83 6.12 5.55
N ALA A 61 6.68 5.51 5.77
CA ALA A 61 5.41 6.07 5.36
C ALA A 61 5.18 7.49 5.91
N LYS A 62 5.68 7.75 7.12
CA LYS A 62 5.68 9.10 7.69
C LYS A 62 6.52 10.09 6.90
N SER A 63 7.56 9.61 6.21
CA SER A 63 8.38 10.47 5.36
C SER A 63 7.68 10.80 4.02
N PHE A 64 6.78 9.95 3.53
CA PHE A 64 5.93 10.28 2.38
C PHE A 64 4.84 11.29 2.69
N CYS A 65 4.49 11.41 3.98
CA CYS A 65 3.53 12.41 4.46
C CYS A 65 4.17 13.77 4.73
N LYS A 66 5.51 13.83 4.78
CA LYS A 66 6.27 15.07 4.98
C LYS A 66 7.01 15.41 3.68
N ASP A 67 7.15 16.70 3.40
CA ASP A 67 7.94 17.18 2.27
C ASP A 67 9.41 16.75 2.43
N LEU A 68 9.77 15.67 1.76
CA LEU A 68 11.15 15.23 1.66
C LEU A 68 11.86 16.06 0.60
N ASN A 69 12.66 17.00 1.05
CA ASN A 69 13.76 17.55 0.25
C ASN A 69 14.81 16.45 0.04
N VAL A 70 14.59 15.58 -0.93
CA VAL A 70 15.57 14.58 -1.30
C VAL A 70 16.52 15.19 -2.34
N ASN A 71 17.56 15.82 -1.85
CA ASN A 71 18.74 16.15 -2.65
C ASN A 71 19.52 14.87 -2.96
N SER A 72 19.19 14.15 -4.02
CA SER A 72 20.08 13.14 -4.55
C SER A 72 20.04 13.09 -6.06
N LYS A 73 21.12 13.54 -6.67
CA LYS A 73 21.38 13.49 -8.12
C LYS A 73 21.58 12.06 -8.68
N LEU A 74 21.41 11.01 -7.88
CA LEU A 74 21.85 9.64 -8.20
C LEU A 74 20.73 8.59 -8.33
N ARG A 75 19.44 8.97 -8.33
CA ARG A 75 18.32 8.02 -8.27
C ARG A 75 17.21 8.33 -9.27
N THR A 76 17.42 8.10 -10.54
CA THR A 76 16.44 8.47 -11.56
C THR A 76 15.12 7.71 -11.43
N THR A 77 15.12 6.39 -11.38
CA THR A 77 13.87 5.58 -11.36
C THR A 77 13.14 5.67 -10.01
N PHE A 78 13.89 5.64 -8.91
CA PHE A 78 13.35 5.80 -7.57
C PHE A 78 12.68 7.17 -7.40
N ASN A 79 13.36 8.23 -7.83
CA ASN A 79 12.83 9.60 -7.76
C ASN A 79 11.57 9.77 -8.62
N MET A 80 11.47 9.09 -9.77
CA MET A 80 10.27 9.15 -10.60
C MET A 80 9.04 8.55 -9.92
N LYS A 81 9.20 7.38 -9.27
CA LYS A 81 8.11 6.73 -8.52
C LYS A 81 7.66 7.57 -7.32
N GLU A 82 8.61 8.08 -6.58
CA GLU A 82 8.37 8.96 -5.42
C GLU A 82 7.65 10.24 -5.86
N ARG A 83 8.11 10.88 -6.93
CA ARG A 83 7.48 12.09 -7.49
C ARG A 83 6.07 11.82 -7.98
N TRP A 84 5.82 10.69 -8.63
CA TRP A 84 4.50 10.31 -9.07
C TRP A 84 3.52 10.10 -7.91
N ILE A 85 3.94 9.40 -6.84
CA ILE A 85 3.13 9.22 -5.64
C ILE A 85 2.84 10.56 -4.96
N LYS A 86 3.84 11.44 -4.86
CA LYS A 86 3.69 12.78 -4.33
C LYS A 86 2.69 13.60 -5.15
N GLU A 87 2.79 13.56 -6.45
CA GLU A 87 1.86 14.24 -7.36
C GLU A 87 0.41 13.76 -7.15
N LEU A 88 0.19 12.46 -7.02
CA LEU A 88 -1.13 11.90 -6.74
C LEU A 88 -1.69 12.33 -5.38
N ARG A 89 -0.83 12.44 -4.39
CA ARG A 89 -1.20 12.97 -3.07
C ARG A 89 -1.59 14.44 -3.16
N ASP A 90 -0.77 15.25 -3.83
CA ASP A 90 -1.01 16.69 -3.97
C ASP A 90 -2.31 16.97 -4.78
N LYS A 91 -2.68 16.08 -5.70
CA LYS A 91 -3.96 16.10 -6.43
C LYS A 91 -5.13 15.50 -5.65
N ASN A 92 -4.94 15.12 -4.40
CA ASN A 92 -5.95 14.47 -3.55
C ASN A 92 -6.54 13.19 -4.16
N ILE A 93 -5.71 12.43 -4.87
CA ILE A 93 -6.08 11.14 -5.46
C ILE A 93 -5.75 10.00 -4.50
N VAL A 94 -4.67 10.11 -3.76
CA VAL A 94 -4.21 9.13 -2.76
C VAL A 94 -3.90 9.81 -1.44
N ASP A 95 -4.23 9.15 -0.35
CA ASP A 95 -3.83 9.49 1.01
C ASP A 95 -3.08 8.30 1.62
N ILE A 96 -1.84 8.52 2.04
CA ILE A 96 -0.98 7.47 2.60
C ILE A 96 -0.99 7.59 4.11
N GLN A 97 -1.50 6.54 4.77
CA GLN A 97 -1.62 6.49 6.21
C GLN A 97 -0.78 5.36 6.81
N HIS A 98 -0.30 5.57 8.02
CA HIS A 98 0.38 4.52 8.76
C HIS A 98 -0.63 3.57 9.41
N ILE A 99 -0.34 2.27 9.33
CA ILE A 99 -1.06 1.22 10.06
C ILE A 99 -0.10 0.46 10.96
N ASP A 100 -0.53 0.11 12.16
CA ASP A 100 0.27 -0.74 13.05
C ASP A 100 0.41 -2.14 12.43
N THR A 101 1.62 -2.68 12.44
CA THR A 101 1.94 -4.03 11.93
C THR A 101 1.04 -5.10 12.56
N LYS A 102 0.62 -4.92 13.83
CA LYS A 102 -0.24 -5.88 14.53
C LYS A 102 -1.60 -6.05 13.88
N ILE A 103 -2.12 -5.00 13.26
CA ILE A 103 -3.46 -4.96 12.65
C ILE A 103 -3.42 -4.84 11.13
N ASN A 104 -2.23 -4.91 10.51
CA ASN A 104 -2.08 -4.87 9.07
C ASN A 104 -2.42 -6.24 8.44
N PRO A 105 -3.54 -6.40 7.72
CA PRO A 105 -3.91 -7.68 7.13
C PRO A 105 -2.94 -8.12 6.03
N ALA A 106 -2.26 -7.21 5.36
CA ALA A 106 -1.29 -7.52 4.31
C ALA A 106 -0.05 -8.27 4.84
N ASP A 107 0.22 -8.21 6.15
CA ASP A 107 1.35 -8.91 6.78
C ASP A 107 1.27 -10.44 6.59
N ILE A 108 0.07 -11.00 6.40
CA ILE A 108 -0.14 -12.44 6.13
C ILE A 108 0.62 -12.91 4.87
N LEU A 109 0.87 -12.03 3.91
CA LEU A 109 1.52 -12.32 2.63
C LEU A 109 3.03 -12.06 2.63
N THR A 110 3.58 -11.54 3.72
CA THR A 110 4.99 -11.07 3.74
C THR A 110 5.99 -12.13 4.15
N LYS A 111 5.61 -13.02 5.07
CA LYS A 111 6.48 -14.05 5.66
C LYS A 111 5.68 -15.17 6.32
N PRO A 112 6.30 -16.33 6.59
CA PRO A 112 5.69 -17.35 7.44
C PRO A 112 5.42 -16.83 8.85
N HIS A 113 4.25 -17.16 9.38
CA HIS A 113 3.82 -16.79 10.74
C HIS A 113 3.62 -18.04 11.60
N ASN A 114 3.75 -17.89 12.93
CA ASN A 114 3.29 -18.92 13.84
C ASN A 114 1.74 -19.04 13.79
N ALA A 115 1.20 -20.16 14.27
CA ALA A 115 -0.23 -20.46 14.17
C ALA A 115 -1.11 -19.37 14.78
N SER A 116 -0.77 -18.86 15.95
CA SER A 116 -1.54 -17.80 16.63
C SER A 116 -1.59 -16.51 15.80
N ARG A 117 -0.43 -16.07 15.30
CA ARG A 117 -0.36 -14.85 14.46
C ARG A 117 -1.09 -15.05 13.15
N PHE A 118 -0.95 -16.22 12.51
CA PHE A 118 -1.65 -16.52 11.27
C PHE A 118 -3.17 -16.46 11.42
N VAL A 119 -3.71 -17.09 12.47
CA VAL A 119 -5.16 -17.04 12.75
C VAL A 119 -5.65 -15.62 12.98
N HIS A 120 -4.89 -14.81 13.72
CA HIS A 120 -5.20 -13.40 13.93
C HIS A 120 -5.24 -12.60 12.61
N LEU A 121 -4.23 -12.75 11.76
CA LEU A 121 -4.17 -12.08 10.46
C LEU A 121 -5.27 -12.56 9.52
N LEU A 122 -5.58 -13.86 9.54
CA LEU A 122 -6.69 -14.41 8.75
C LEU A 122 -8.03 -13.83 9.19
N ALA A 123 -8.24 -13.63 10.48
CA ALA A 123 -9.43 -12.97 10.99
C ALA A 123 -9.56 -11.51 10.51
N LEU A 124 -8.42 -10.78 10.42
CA LEU A 124 -8.40 -9.43 9.84
C LEU A 124 -8.74 -9.43 8.35
N CYS A 125 -8.35 -10.48 7.62
CA CYS A 125 -8.65 -10.62 6.18
C CYS A 125 -10.09 -11.06 5.90
N ASN A 126 -10.78 -11.66 6.86
CA ASN A 126 -12.12 -12.24 6.66
C ASN A 126 -13.18 -11.54 7.51
N PRO A 127 -13.82 -10.49 6.99
CA PRO A 127 -14.82 -9.73 7.74
C PRO A 127 -16.07 -10.52 8.10
N ILE A 128 -16.29 -11.71 7.51
CA ILE A 128 -17.49 -12.54 7.77
C ILE A 128 -17.43 -13.20 9.14
N ASN A 129 -16.23 -13.40 9.72
CA ASN A 129 -16.06 -14.03 11.02
C ASN A 129 -16.17 -13.07 12.22
N ILE A 130 -16.47 -11.80 11.97
CA ILE A 130 -16.62 -10.80 13.05
C ILE A 130 -18.08 -10.70 13.53
N VAL A 131 -18.99 -11.44 12.94
CA VAL A 131 -20.44 -11.39 13.24
C VAL A 131 -20.95 -12.68 13.89
N THR A 132 -20.11 -13.36 14.62
CA THR A 132 -20.58 -14.43 15.52
C THR A 132 -20.18 -14.17 16.94
#